data_68c7679b46c97e00ff739cc414934665
#
_entry.id   68c7679b46c97e00ff739cc414934665
#
_cell.length_a   1.000
_cell.length_b   1.000
_cell.length_c   1.000
_cell.angle_alpha   90.00
_cell.angle_beta   90.00
_cell.angle_gamma   90.00
#
_symmetry.space_group_name_H-M   'P 1'
#
loop_
_entity.id
_entity.type
_entity.pdbx_description
1 polymer ?
#
loop_
_entity_poly.entity_id
_entity_poly.type
_entity_poly.pdbx_seq_one_letter_code
_entity_poly.pdbx_strand_id
1 'polypeptide(L)'
;MAYTTIDDPSAHFQVVLWTGNTSAPRSITNDGNSNLQPDIVWAKNRTTAGTDHELYNSTMGTGTDENLQPNNANGKGTGTTYGQLTSFDTDGFTVNAGGTNDDKFNENGSNFVAWQWKVGGGSTSTNNDGNIATTVQANTTAGVSLVFYTGNGTQTGKTVGHGLGAVPKMIISKDLSLIHISEPTRPY
;
A
#
# COMPACT_ATOMS: atom_id res chain seq x y z
N MET A 1 -7.26 -7.42 31.88
CA MET A 1 -6.92 -6.02 31.49
C MET A 1 -6.59 -6.07 30.00
N ALA A 2 -7.36 -5.44 29.14
CA ALA A 2 -7.04 -5.41 27.72
C ALA A 2 -5.82 -4.51 27.50
N TYR A 3 -4.83 -5.01 26.78
CA TYR A 3 -3.61 -4.25 26.43
C TYR A 3 -3.85 -3.21 25.32
N THR A 4 -4.98 -3.27 24.65
CA THR A 4 -5.37 -2.43 23.53
C THR A 4 -6.88 -2.25 23.50
N THR A 5 -7.36 -1.21 22.85
CA THR A 5 -8.78 -0.99 22.55
C THR A 5 -9.24 -1.74 21.29
N ILE A 6 -8.35 -2.48 20.64
CA ILE A 6 -8.67 -3.30 19.48
C ILE A 6 -8.98 -4.72 19.97
N ASP A 7 -10.24 -5.10 19.94
CA ASP A 7 -10.70 -6.43 20.35
C ASP A 7 -10.52 -7.46 19.24
N ASP A 8 -10.62 -7.03 17.98
CA ASP A 8 -10.36 -7.87 16.80
C ASP A 8 -9.34 -7.22 15.87
N PRO A 9 -8.06 -7.60 15.92
CA PRO A 9 -7.04 -7.10 15.03
C PRO A 9 -7.32 -7.38 13.55
N SER A 10 -8.07 -8.47 13.22
CA SER A 10 -8.37 -8.83 11.83
C SER A 10 -9.26 -7.82 11.11
N ALA A 11 -10.02 -7.00 11.85
CA ALA A 11 -10.77 -5.88 11.30
C ALA A 11 -9.88 -4.73 10.81
N HIS A 12 -8.59 -4.72 11.15
CA HIS A 12 -7.67 -3.62 10.86
C HIS A 12 -6.44 -4.03 10.04
N PHE A 13 -6.00 -5.28 10.22
CA PHE A 13 -4.82 -5.82 9.53
C PHE A 13 -4.99 -7.32 9.30
N GLN A 14 -4.71 -7.77 8.06
CA GLN A 14 -4.66 -9.18 7.74
C GLN A 14 -3.49 -9.51 6.82
N VAL A 15 -3.07 -10.76 6.85
CA VAL A 15 -2.09 -11.33 5.94
C VAL A 15 -2.73 -12.50 5.25
N VAL A 16 -2.69 -12.52 3.92
CA VAL A 16 -3.22 -13.63 3.13
C VAL A 16 -2.12 -14.28 2.30
N LEU A 17 -2.18 -15.60 2.18
CA LEU A 17 -1.29 -16.40 1.35
C LEU A 17 -2.11 -17.09 0.26
N TRP A 18 -1.58 -17.12 -0.97
CA TRP A 18 -2.22 -17.88 -2.05
C TRP A 18 -1.20 -18.44 -3.02
N THR A 19 -1.62 -19.46 -3.78
CA THR A 19 -0.86 -19.97 -4.91
C THR A 19 -1.49 -19.47 -6.20
N GLY A 20 -0.71 -18.96 -7.11
CA GLY A 20 -1.15 -18.46 -8.41
C GLY A 20 -1.73 -19.57 -9.29
N ASN A 21 -2.68 -19.22 -10.17
CA ASN A 21 -3.38 -20.15 -11.07
C ASN A 21 -3.70 -19.55 -12.44
N THR A 22 -3.16 -18.38 -12.77
CA THR A 22 -3.40 -17.62 -14.01
C THR A 22 -4.85 -17.20 -14.30
N SER A 23 -5.82 -17.52 -13.43
CA SER A 23 -7.20 -17.06 -13.60
C SER A 23 -7.29 -15.54 -13.48
N ALA A 24 -8.05 -14.91 -14.36
CA ALA A 24 -8.21 -13.45 -14.38
C ALA A 24 -9.65 -13.07 -14.80
N PRO A 25 -10.37 -12.25 -14.05
CA PRO A 25 -9.99 -11.72 -12.73
C PRO A 25 -9.99 -12.81 -11.63
N ARG A 26 -9.26 -12.59 -10.55
CA ARG A 26 -9.22 -13.49 -9.43
C ARG A 26 -9.36 -12.74 -8.11
N SER A 27 -10.36 -13.11 -7.31
CA SER A 27 -10.53 -12.59 -5.95
C SER A 27 -9.66 -13.36 -4.99
N ILE A 28 -8.99 -12.63 -4.10
CA ILE A 28 -8.19 -13.12 -2.97
C ILE A 28 -8.95 -12.71 -1.71
N THR A 29 -9.64 -13.65 -1.10
CA THR A 29 -10.46 -13.43 0.10
C THR A 29 -9.62 -13.65 1.35
N ASN A 30 -9.84 -12.83 2.35
CA ASN A 30 -9.23 -12.97 3.68
C ASN A 30 -9.85 -14.16 4.46
N ASP A 31 -9.15 -14.61 5.49
CA ASP A 31 -9.55 -15.73 6.34
C ASP A 31 -9.55 -15.39 7.84
N GLY A 32 -9.47 -14.10 8.19
CA GLY A 32 -9.55 -13.62 9.57
C GLY A 32 -10.98 -13.66 10.13
N ASN A 33 -11.12 -13.32 11.42
CA ASN A 33 -12.41 -13.35 12.10
C ASN A 33 -13.40 -12.29 11.58
N SER A 34 -12.89 -11.15 11.12
CA SER A 34 -13.68 -10.07 10.55
C SER A 34 -13.35 -9.87 9.08
N ASN A 35 -14.34 -9.46 8.29
CA ASN A 35 -14.11 -8.97 6.95
C ASN A 35 -13.23 -7.71 7.00
N LEU A 36 -12.25 -7.63 6.09
CA LEU A 36 -11.40 -6.47 5.94
C LEU A 36 -11.40 -6.03 4.48
N GLN A 37 -12.06 -4.90 4.20
CA GLN A 37 -11.82 -4.16 2.98
C GLN A 37 -10.52 -3.37 3.15
N PRO A 38 -9.45 -3.73 2.46
CA PRO A 38 -8.17 -3.07 2.64
C PRO A 38 -8.15 -1.68 2.01
N ASP A 39 -7.39 -0.78 2.60
CA ASP A 39 -7.00 0.50 2.02
C ASP A 39 -5.55 0.48 1.54
N ILE A 40 -4.77 -0.45 2.05
CA ILE A 40 -3.39 -0.72 1.60
C ILE A 40 -3.27 -2.22 1.35
N VAL A 41 -2.74 -2.58 0.18
CA VAL A 41 -2.34 -3.95 -0.16
C VAL A 41 -0.88 -3.93 -0.58
N TRP A 42 -0.05 -4.61 0.17
CA TRP A 42 1.36 -4.81 -0.14
C TRP A 42 1.59 -6.28 -0.46
N ALA A 43 1.78 -6.59 -1.73
CA ALA A 43 1.93 -7.96 -2.22
C ALA A 43 3.36 -8.31 -2.62
N LYS A 44 3.70 -9.60 -2.52
CA LYS A 44 4.99 -10.14 -2.92
C LYS A 44 4.87 -11.56 -3.44
N ASN A 45 5.46 -11.82 -4.63
CA ASN A 45 5.75 -13.17 -5.09
C ASN A 45 6.90 -13.75 -4.25
N ARG A 46 6.66 -14.90 -3.63
CA ARG A 46 7.61 -15.59 -2.74
C ARG A 46 8.42 -16.67 -3.44
N THR A 47 8.06 -17.02 -4.67
CA THR A 47 8.66 -18.12 -5.44
C THR A 47 9.62 -17.60 -6.48
N THR A 48 9.19 -16.64 -7.30
CA THR A 48 9.98 -16.13 -8.42
C THR A 48 10.97 -15.08 -7.94
N ALA A 49 12.27 -15.37 -8.14
CA ALA A 49 13.33 -14.45 -7.77
C ALA A 49 13.32 -13.20 -8.67
N GLY A 50 13.70 -12.07 -8.10
CA GLY A 50 13.81 -10.81 -8.85
C GLY A 50 12.49 -10.08 -9.08
N THR A 51 11.34 -10.67 -8.72
CA THR A 51 10.04 -9.98 -8.79
C THR A 51 9.97 -8.86 -7.76
N ASP A 52 9.55 -7.68 -8.19
CA ASP A 52 9.36 -6.54 -7.30
C ASP A 52 8.18 -6.73 -6.35
N HIS A 53 8.16 -5.96 -5.28
CA HIS A 53 7.00 -5.81 -4.42
C HIS A 53 5.98 -4.90 -5.09
N GLU A 54 4.71 -5.17 -4.85
CA GLU A 54 3.62 -4.32 -5.35
C GLU A 54 2.85 -3.73 -4.17
N LEU A 55 2.69 -2.41 -4.18
CA LEU A 55 1.96 -1.67 -3.16
C LEU A 55 0.86 -0.85 -3.83
N TYR A 56 -0.37 -1.10 -3.44
CA TYR A 56 -1.55 -0.34 -3.83
C TYR A 56 -2.19 0.32 -2.62
N ASN A 57 -2.86 1.44 -2.82
CA ASN A 57 -3.66 2.05 -1.77
C ASN A 57 -4.93 2.71 -2.33
N SER A 58 -5.97 2.76 -1.49
CA SER A 58 -7.31 3.23 -1.89
C SER A 58 -7.38 4.72 -2.23
N THR A 59 -6.40 5.53 -1.81
CA THR A 59 -6.33 6.94 -2.17
C THR A 59 -5.83 7.14 -3.60
N MET A 60 -4.88 6.33 -4.04
CA MET A 60 -4.36 6.36 -5.41
C MET A 60 -5.28 5.61 -6.37
N GLY A 61 -5.93 4.54 -5.88
CA GLY A 61 -6.79 3.69 -6.69
C GLY A 61 -6.14 2.37 -7.09
N THR A 62 -6.62 1.81 -8.19
CA THR A 62 -6.25 0.49 -8.72
C THR A 62 -5.87 0.60 -10.20
N GLY A 63 -5.32 -0.48 -10.74
CA GLY A 63 -4.96 -0.56 -12.15
C GLY A 63 -3.48 -0.36 -12.40
N THR A 64 -3.15 -0.18 -13.66
CA THR A 64 -1.77 -0.26 -14.16
C THR A 64 -0.88 0.89 -13.74
N ASP A 65 -1.46 2.05 -13.53
CA ASP A 65 -0.72 3.29 -13.28
C ASP A 65 -0.72 3.69 -11.80
N GLU A 66 -1.30 2.85 -10.92
CA GLU A 66 -1.48 3.19 -9.50
C GLU A 66 -0.65 2.33 -8.56
N ASN A 67 0.15 1.39 -9.09
CA ASN A 67 1.06 0.59 -8.27
C ASN A 67 2.33 1.36 -7.89
N LEU A 68 2.85 1.05 -6.73
CA LEU A 68 4.16 1.46 -6.24
C LEU A 68 5.03 0.22 -6.02
N GLN A 69 6.33 0.37 -6.23
CA GLN A 69 7.31 -0.66 -5.94
C GLN A 69 8.21 -0.18 -4.79
N PRO A 70 7.94 -0.57 -3.54
CA PRO A 70 8.67 -0.05 -2.39
C PRO A 70 10.12 -0.51 -2.30
N ASN A 71 10.50 -1.53 -3.05
CA ASN A 71 11.85 -2.11 -3.07
C ASN A 71 12.76 -1.54 -4.17
N ASN A 72 12.28 -0.61 -4.99
CA ASN A 72 13.07 0.02 -6.03
C ASN A 72 12.78 1.53 -6.12
N ALA A 73 13.51 2.20 -7.01
CA ALA A 73 13.43 3.65 -7.19
C ALA A 73 12.38 4.11 -8.21
N ASN A 74 11.63 3.19 -8.82
CA ASN A 74 10.62 3.54 -9.80
C ASN A 74 9.53 4.42 -9.17
N GLY A 75 9.00 5.36 -9.94
CA GLY A 75 7.79 6.09 -9.60
C GLY A 75 6.55 5.19 -9.62
N LYS A 76 5.36 5.80 -9.55
CA LYS A 76 4.12 5.05 -9.71
C LYS A 76 3.94 4.59 -11.17
N GLY A 77 3.18 3.52 -11.37
CA GLY A 77 2.74 3.10 -12.70
C GLY A 77 3.77 2.32 -13.51
N THR A 78 4.23 1.17 -13.02
CA THR A 78 5.23 0.38 -13.72
C THR A 78 4.70 -0.93 -14.30
N GLY A 79 3.36 -1.11 -14.44
CA GLY A 79 3.09 -2.40 -14.72
C GLY A 79 1.89 -3.14 -15.20
N THR A 80 1.42 -2.85 -16.40
CA THR A 80 0.39 -3.66 -17.08
C THR A 80 0.84 -5.06 -17.45
N THR A 81 2.14 -5.27 -17.68
CA THR A 81 2.65 -6.50 -18.28
C THR A 81 2.61 -7.68 -17.31
N TYR A 82 2.71 -7.41 -16.02
CA TYR A 82 2.98 -8.41 -14.99
C TYR A 82 1.83 -8.66 -14.00
N GLY A 83 0.65 -8.15 -14.29
CA GLY A 83 -0.53 -8.23 -13.42
C GLY A 83 -0.73 -6.98 -12.57
N GLN A 84 -1.96 -6.83 -12.07
CA GLN A 84 -2.39 -5.62 -11.35
C GLN A 84 -3.48 -5.94 -10.33
N LEU A 85 -3.62 -5.10 -9.32
CA LEU A 85 -4.78 -5.06 -8.44
C LEU A 85 -5.89 -4.24 -9.12
N THR A 86 -7.11 -4.76 -9.15
CA THR A 86 -8.24 -4.14 -9.86
C THR A 86 -9.36 -3.68 -8.94
N SER A 87 -9.47 -4.24 -7.74
CA SER A 87 -10.42 -3.74 -6.74
C SER A 87 -9.97 -4.04 -5.31
N PHE A 88 -10.39 -3.16 -4.39
CA PHE A 88 -10.39 -3.40 -2.96
C PHE A 88 -11.78 -3.93 -2.60
N ASP A 89 -11.90 -5.21 -2.29
CA ASP A 89 -13.19 -5.88 -2.09
C ASP A 89 -13.63 -5.75 -0.62
N THR A 90 -14.88 -6.05 -0.33
CA THR A 90 -15.42 -6.00 1.04
C THR A 90 -14.61 -6.85 2.01
N ASP A 91 -13.99 -7.94 1.49
CA ASP A 91 -13.14 -8.84 2.27
C ASP A 91 -11.98 -9.34 1.40
N GLY A 92 -10.91 -8.55 1.34
CA GLY A 92 -9.75 -8.82 0.48
C GLY A 92 -9.69 -7.94 -0.77
N PHE A 93 -9.23 -8.50 -1.87
CA PHE A 93 -8.97 -7.75 -3.11
C PHE A 93 -9.04 -8.65 -4.34
N THR A 94 -9.27 -8.04 -5.51
CA THR A 94 -9.23 -8.74 -6.80
C THR A 94 -8.01 -8.33 -7.61
N VAL A 95 -7.40 -9.31 -8.26
CA VAL A 95 -6.25 -9.14 -9.14
C VAL A 95 -6.57 -9.58 -10.55
N ASN A 96 -5.90 -9.00 -11.52
CA ASN A 96 -5.96 -9.38 -12.93
C ASN A 96 -4.60 -9.88 -13.40
N ALA A 97 -4.63 -10.75 -14.41
CA ALA A 97 -3.46 -11.23 -15.11
C ALA A 97 -2.73 -10.09 -15.84
N GLY A 98 -1.43 -10.26 -16.00
CA GLY A 98 -0.65 -9.43 -16.91
C GLY A 98 -0.85 -9.80 -18.38
N GLY A 99 -0.38 -8.94 -19.26
CA GLY A 99 -0.46 -9.20 -20.71
C GLY A 99 0.49 -10.29 -21.20
N THR A 100 1.62 -10.48 -20.53
CA THR A 100 2.68 -11.43 -20.92
C THR A 100 3.08 -12.36 -19.78
N ASN A 101 2.98 -11.88 -18.53
CA ASN A 101 3.43 -12.58 -17.34
C ASN A 101 2.56 -12.15 -16.15
N ASP A 102 2.31 -13.05 -15.22
CA ASP A 102 1.49 -12.84 -14.02
C ASP A 102 2.31 -12.83 -12.73
N ASP A 103 3.62 -12.69 -12.83
CA ASP A 103 4.56 -12.92 -11.73
C ASP A 103 4.35 -12.01 -10.51
N LYS A 104 3.66 -10.88 -10.68
CA LYS A 104 3.34 -9.96 -9.58
C LYS A 104 2.24 -10.45 -8.67
N PHE A 105 1.23 -11.17 -9.22
CA PHE A 105 0.04 -11.52 -8.44
C PHE A 105 -0.50 -12.93 -8.64
N ASN A 106 -0.34 -13.55 -9.83
CA ASN A 106 -1.09 -14.77 -10.13
C ASN A 106 -0.38 -15.78 -11.04
N GLU A 107 0.95 -15.72 -11.15
CA GLU A 107 1.75 -16.70 -11.89
C GLU A 107 1.44 -18.13 -11.42
N ASN A 108 1.16 -19.04 -12.36
CA ASN A 108 0.76 -20.41 -12.06
C ASN A 108 1.80 -21.15 -11.21
N GLY A 109 1.36 -21.70 -10.09
CA GLY A 109 2.19 -22.45 -9.15
C GLY A 109 3.10 -21.61 -8.25
N SER A 110 3.20 -20.29 -8.47
CA SER A 110 3.94 -19.39 -7.59
C SER A 110 3.16 -19.07 -6.31
N ASN A 111 3.88 -18.95 -5.21
CA ASN A 111 3.32 -18.62 -3.92
C ASN A 111 3.44 -17.12 -3.64
N PHE A 112 2.37 -16.53 -3.16
CA PHE A 112 2.27 -15.11 -2.86
C PHE A 112 1.94 -14.86 -1.40
N VAL A 113 2.19 -13.64 -0.98
CA VAL A 113 1.73 -13.08 0.29
C VAL A 113 1.25 -11.65 0.04
N ALA A 114 0.21 -11.24 0.75
CA ALA A 114 -0.15 -9.82 0.87
C ALA A 114 -0.36 -9.46 2.34
N TRP A 115 0.15 -8.29 2.70
CA TRP A 115 -0.16 -7.59 3.94
C TRP A 115 -1.19 -6.51 3.61
N GLN A 116 -2.23 -6.44 4.42
CA GLN A 116 -3.40 -5.60 4.17
C GLN A 116 -3.71 -4.76 5.40
N TRP A 117 -3.97 -3.48 5.21
CA TRP A 117 -4.36 -2.56 6.29
C TRP A 117 -5.63 -1.82 5.93
N LYS A 118 -6.51 -1.67 6.93
CA LYS A 118 -7.63 -0.75 6.87
C LYS A 118 -7.20 0.61 7.38
N VAL A 119 -7.47 1.64 6.59
CA VAL A 119 -7.21 3.03 6.95
C VAL A 119 -8.54 3.79 7.06
N GLY A 120 -8.97 4.51 6.04
CA GLY A 120 -10.15 5.36 6.10
C GLY A 120 -11.24 5.03 5.07
N GLY A 121 -11.17 3.87 4.41
CA GLY A 121 -12.15 3.46 3.39
C GLY A 121 -12.11 4.34 2.13
N GLY A 122 -10.92 4.85 1.77
CA GLY A 122 -10.73 5.75 0.63
C GLY A 122 -11.08 7.21 0.91
N SER A 123 -11.68 7.53 2.06
CA SER A 123 -12.04 8.92 2.41
C SER A 123 -10.82 9.71 2.86
N THR A 124 -10.61 10.87 2.24
CA THR A 124 -9.47 11.75 2.54
C THR A 124 -9.92 13.09 3.09
N SER A 125 -9.03 13.75 3.83
CA SER A 125 -9.20 15.14 4.31
C SER A 125 -7.90 15.92 4.14
N THR A 126 -8.02 17.24 4.05
CA THR A 126 -6.85 18.12 4.10
C THR A 126 -6.39 18.25 5.55
N ASN A 127 -5.10 18.09 5.77
CA ASN A 127 -4.48 18.33 7.08
C ASN A 127 -3.45 19.47 6.96
N ASN A 128 -3.58 20.47 7.81
CA ASN A 128 -2.74 21.67 7.87
C ASN A 128 -1.95 21.78 9.18
N ASP A 129 -1.81 20.68 9.94
CA ASP A 129 -1.04 20.67 11.19
C ASP A 129 0.48 20.85 10.95
N GLY A 130 0.95 20.54 9.75
CA GLY A 130 2.30 20.85 9.29
C GLY A 130 2.38 22.18 8.53
N ASN A 131 3.59 22.59 8.18
CA ASN A 131 3.78 23.77 7.31
C ASN A 131 3.74 23.42 5.79
N ILE A 132 3.54 22.14 5.46
CA ILE A 132 3.11 21.68 4.14
C ILE A 132 1.73 21.04 4.31
N ALA A 133 0.74 21.53 3.58
CA ALA A 133 -0.59 20.94 3.56
C ALA A 133 -0.53 19.52 2.98
N THR A 134 -1.26 18.60 3.58
CA THR A 134 -1.30 17.19 3.18
C THR A 134 -2.72 16.75 2.89
N THR A 135 -2.87 15.75 2.03
CA THR A 135 -4.10 14.96 1.89
C THR A 135 -3.90 13.68 2.71
N VAL A 136 -4.77 13.47 3.68
CA VAL A 136 -4.61 12.39 4.66
C VAL A 136 -5.83 11.47 4.64
N GLN A 137 -5.57 10.18 4.67
CA GLN A 137 -6.50 9.15 5.06
C GLN A 137 -5.97 8.51 6.34
N ALA A 138 -6.68 8.61 7.48
CA ALA A 138 -6.16 8.19 8.77
C ALA A 138 -7.17 7.33 9.55
N ASN A 139 -6.66 6.27 10.18
CA ASN A 139 -7.37 5.45 11.16
C ASN A 139 -6.67 5.57 12.50
N THR A 140 -7.17 6.40 13.38
CA THR A 140 -6.59 6.64 14.70
C THR A 140 -6.72 5.43 15.62
N THR A 141 -7.72 4.57 15.41
CA THR A 141 -7.91 3.32 16.16
C THR A 141 -6.85 2.29 15.79
N ALA A 142 -6.64 2.07 14.49
CA ALA A 142 -5.60 1.16 14.00
C ALA A 142 -4.18 1.75 14.07
N GLY A 143 -4.06 3.08 14.21
CA GLY A 143 -2.78 3.78 14.25
C GLY A 143 -2.05 3.83 12.90
N VAL A 144 -2.80 3.84 11.79
CA VAL A 144 -2.27 3.85 10.42
C VAL A 144 -2.80 5.04 9.65
N SER A 145 -1.95 5.72 8.87
CA SER A 145 -2.36 6.76 7.94
C SER A 145 -1.60 6.72 6.62
N LEU A 146 -2.29 7.11 5.56
CA LEU A 146 -1.74 7.44 4.25
C LEU A 146 -1.66 8.96 4.16
N VAL A 147 -0.50 9.48 3.78
CA VAL A 147 -0.23 10.92 3.75
C VAL A 147 0.35 11.27 2.38
N PHE A 148 -0.33 12.13 1.66
CA PHE A 148 0.12 12.64 0.37
C PHE A 148 0.43 14.13 0.46
N TYR A 149 1.56 14.55 -0.07
CA TYR A 149 1.96 15.95 -0.11
C TYR A 149 2.85 16.25 -1.30
N THR A 150 2.91 17.51 -1.68
CA THR A 150 3.85 17.99 -2.69
C THR A 150 5.00 18.72 -2.01
N GLY A 151 6.21 18.29 -2.26
CA GLY A 151 7.40 18.96 -1.78
C GLY A 151 7.51 20.38 -2.35
N ASN A 152 7.98 21.34 -1.55
CA ASN A 152 8.10 22.74 -1.94
C ASN A 152 9.54 23.18 -2.26
N GLY A 153 10.46 22.22 -2.44
CA GLY A 153 11.86 22.48 -2.77
C GLY A 153 12.72 23.01 -1.63
N THR A 154 12.18 23.18 -0.42
CA THR A 154 12.95 23.63 0.75
C THR A 154 13.46 22.45 1.54
N GLN A 155 14.78 22.38 1.77
CA GLN A 155 15.44 21.20 2.34
C GLN A 155 15.30 21.04 3.87
N THR A 156 14.97 22.10 4.60
CA THR A 156 14.98 22.08 6.08
C THR A 156 13.72 22.68 6.69
N GLY A 157 13.40 22.25 7.90
CA GLY A 157 12.33 22.82 8.73
C GLY A 157 10.92 22.58 8.21
N LYS A 158 10.73 21.55 7.38
CA LYS A 158 9.40 21.20 6.86
C LYS A 158 8.76 20.10 7.68
N THR A 159 7.47 20.27 7.91
CA THR A 159 6.62 19.34 8.63
C THR A 159 5.36 19.03 7.83
N VAL A 160 4.89 17.80 7.94
CA VAL A 160 3.65 17.31 7.32
C VAL A 160 2.74 16.75 8.42
N GLY A 161 1.46 17.06 8.36
CA GLY A 161 0.46 16.48 9.25
C GLY A 161 0.11 15.06 8.82
N HIS A 162 -0.03 14.13 9.75
CA HIS A 162 -0.35 12.73 9.47
C HIS A 162 -1.71 12.26 10.03
N GLY A 163 -2.40 13.09 10.79
CA GLY A 163 -3.77 12.85 11.27
C GLY A 163 -3.95 11.76 12.34
N LEU A 164 -2.89 11.18 12.90
CA LEU A 164 -3.01 10.09 13.88
C LEU A 164 -3.22 10.56 15.33
N GLY A 165 -2.96 11.83 15.62
CA GLY A 165 -3.04 12.35 16.99
C GLY A 165 -1.98 11.82 17.98
N ALA A 166 -1.06 10.98 17.51
CA ALA A 166 0.02 10.37 18.30
C ALA A 166 1.29 10.25 17.46
N VAL A 167 2.45 10.23 18.11
CA VAL A 167 3.75 10.10 17.43
C VAL A 167 3.86 8.77 16.69
N PRO A 168 4.07 8.75 15.37
CA PRO A 168 4.22 7.52 14.61
C PRO A 168 5.47 6.75 15.04
N LYS A 169 5.36 5.43 15.09
CA LYS A 169 6.50 4.54 15.44
C LYS A 169 7.27 4.08 14.20
N MET A 170 6.64 4.14 13.04
CA MET A 170 7.25 3.80 11.75
C MET A 170 6.74 4.77 10.68
N ILE A 171 7.63 5.18 9.80
CA ILE A 171 7.31 6.00 8.64
C ILE A 171 7.93 5.33 7.41
N ILE A 172 7.11 5.14 6.37
CA ILE A 172 7.57 4.72 5.05
C ILE A 172 7.31 5.88 4.10
N SER A 173 8.33 6.35 3.41
CA SER A 173 8.23 7.44 2.44
C SER A 173 8.64 6.96 1.06
N LYS A 174 7.87 7.35 0.05
CA LYS A 174 8.12 7.03 -1.35
C LYS A 174 7.84 8.26 -2.21
N ASP A 175 8.80 8.63 -3.05
CA ASP A 175 8.56 9.61 -4.11
C ASP A 175 7.72 8.96 -5.22
N LEU A 176 6.66 9.63 -5.65
CA LEU A 176 5.74 9.16 -6.68
C LEU A 176 6.15 9.60 -8.08
N SER A 177 7.11 10.53 -8.21
CA SER A 177 7.59 11.00 -9.49
C SER A 177 8.70 10.12 -10.06
N LEU A 178 8.74 10.03 -11.39
CA LEU A 178 9.85 9.39 -12.12
C LEU A 178 11.09 10.29 -12.25
N ILE A 179 10.99 11.55 -11.84
CA ILE A 179 12.01 12.58 -12.09
C ILE A 179 12.80 12.84 -10.81
N HIS A 180 14.06 12.44 -10.83
CA HIS A 180 15.12 12.68 -9.84
C HIS A 180 15.06 11.85 -8.54
N ILE A 181 15.81 10.75 -8.56
CA ILE A 181 16.39 10.18 -7.35
C ILE A 181 17.52 11.11 -6.91
N SER A 182 17.24 11.97 -5.93
CA SER A 182 18.33 12.53 -5.13
C SER A 182 18.74 11.44 -4.15
N GLU A 183 19.91 10.83 -4.32
CA GLU A 183 20.50 10.02 -3.28
C GLU A 183 20.51 10.81 -1.96
N PRO A 184 20.12 10.21 -0.82
CA PRO A 184 20.31 10.87 0.46
C PRO A 184 21.81 11.07 0.64
N THR A 185 22.28 12.31 0.54
CA THR A 185 23.63 12.67 0.94
C THR A 185 23.77 12.38 2.42
N ARG A 186 24.54 11.34 2.78
CA ARG A 186 24.96 11.10 4.16
C ARG A 186 25.70 12.38 4.61
N PRO A 187 25.32 13.01 5.71
CA PRO A 187 26.20 13.97 6.35
C PRO A 187 27.43 13.22 6.90
N TYR A 188 28.59 13.72 6.59
CA TYR A 188 29.86 13.29 7.18
C TYR A 188 29.92 13.70 8.64
#